data_4f96c78dcddc7a9eeadc00bf4397655e
#
_entry.id   4f96c78dcddc7a9eeadc00bf4397655e
#
_cell.length_a   1.000
_cell.length_b   1.000
_cell.length_c   1.000
_cell.angle_alpha   90.00
_cell.angle_beta   90.00
_cell.angle_gamma   90.00
#
_symmetry.space_group_name_H-M   'P 1'
#
loop_
_entity.id
_entity.type
_entity.pdbx_description
1 polymer ?
#
loop_
_entity_poly.entity_id
_entity_poly.type
_entity_poly.pdbx_seq_one_letter_code
_entity_poly.pdbx_strand_id
1 'polypeptide(L)'
;AFQQRHRIAYRDVTTYRPFLEFCWRLPVEQLMRDGESRFLARRMGKGRLPEAIRTETRYGLQLGDWHQRMARQRLALLSELKSLEHDPQVCRLVDLRRLMRLLEDFPETGNVPRNLALQYQITLPNGIAAARLIRHLNGRNG
;
A
#
# COMPACT_ATOMS: atom_id res chain seq x y z
N ALA A 1 -13.46 7.97 6.78
CA ALA A 1 -14.20 6.76 6.37
C ALA A 1 -14.47 5.80 7.53
N PHE A 2 -13.45 5.27 8.23
CA PHE A 2 -13.63 4.27 9.31
C PHE A 2 -14.43 4.83 10.52
N GLN A 3 -14.08 6.01 11.00
CA GLN A 3 -14.81 6.69 12.09
C GLN A 3 -16.28 6.94 11.76
N GLN A 4 -16.57 7.41 10.54
CA GLN A 4 -17.94 7.67 10.09
C GLN A 4 -18.76 6.39 9.99
N ARG A 5 -18.15 5.31 9.50
CA ARG A 5 -18.85 4.03 9.29
C ARG A 5 -19.13 3.28 10.60
N HIS A 6 -18.16 3.31 11.52
CA HIS A 6 -18.23 2.48 12.74
C HIS A 6 -18.45 3.28 14.03
N ARG A 7 -18.51 4.62 13.95
CA ARG A 7 -18.63 5.52 15.10
C ARG A 7 -17.57 5.31 16.19
N ILE A 8 -16.41 4.76 15.79
CA ILE A 8 -15.27 4.50 16.67
C ILE A 8 -14.24 5.60 16.46
N ALA A 9 -13.87 6.31 17.53
CA ALA A 9 -12.79 7.29 17.47
C ALA A 9 -11.44 6.54 17.28
N TYR A 10 -10.84 6.71 16.12
CA TYR A 10 -9.49 6.21 15.85
C TYR A 10 -8.48 7.32 16.13
N ARG A 11 -7.51 7.03 16.98
CA ARG A 11 -6.38 7.94 17.28
C ARG A 11 -5.08 7.19 17.06
N ASP A 12 -4.27 7.69 16.16
CA ASP A 12 -2.91 7.20 15.96
C ASP A 12 -1.95 8.03 16.81
N VAL A 13 -1.38 7.41 17.82
CA VAL A 13 -0.41 8.06 18.73
C VAL A 13 0.85 8.50 17.99
N THR A 14 1.18 7.87 16.86
CA THR A 14 2.35 8.24 16.06
C THR A 14 2.16 9.54 15.29
N THR A 15 0.92 10.03 15.15
CA THR A 15 0.60 11.33 14.53
C THR A 15 0.40 12.45 15.57
N TYR A 16 0.55 12.14 16.86
CA TYR A 16 0.43 13.12 17.93
C TYR A 16 1.61 14.11 17.88
N ARG A 17 1.32 15.39 17.67
CA ARG A 17 2.34 16.41 17.41
C ARG A 17 3.47 16.45 18.45
N PRO A 18 3.21 16.44 19.78
CA PRO A 18 4.29 16.44 20.77
C PRO A 18 5.19 15.20 20.68
N PHE A 19 4.63 14.03 20.28
CA PHE A 19 5.41 12.83 20.05
C PHE A 19 6.31 12.96 18.82
N LEU A 20 5.79 13.53 17.72
CA LEU A 20 6.60 13.80 16.53
C LEU A 20 7.71 14.80 16.82
N GLU A 21 7.41 15.90 17.51
CA GLU A 21 8.41 16.89 17.91
C GLU A 21 9.49 16.29 18.82
N PHE A 22 9.12 15.41 19.73
CA PHE A 22 10.08 14.64 20.53
C PHE A 22 10.97 13.76 19.65
N CYS A 23 10.37 13.01 18.73
CA CYS A 23 11.12 12.12 17.81
C CYS A 23 12.09 12.91 16.93
N TRP A 24 11.72 14.10 16.46
CA TRP A 24 12.61 14.94 15.64
C TRP A 24 13.78 15.54 16.41
N ARG A 25 13.69 15.66 17.73
CA ARG A 25 14.78 16.12 18.58
C ARG A 25 15.76 15.00 18.95
N LEU A 26 15.42 13.75 18.65
CA LEU A 26 16.32 12.65 18.94
C LEU A 26 17.54 12.72 18.01
N PRO A 27 18.76 12.50 18.54
CA PRO A 27 19.95 12.33 17.73
C PRO A 27 19.77 11.18 16.73
N VAL A 28 20.27 11.35 15.52
CA VAL A 28 20.11 10.36 14.43
C VAL A 28 20.67 8.97 14.83
N GLU A 29 21.67 8.94 15.68
CA GLU A 29 22.28 7.72 16.23
C GLU A 29 21.31 6.89 17.08
N GLN A 30 20.22 7.51 17.58
CA GLN A 30 19.15 6.77 18.26
C GLN A 30 18.18 6.11 17.27
N LEU A 31 18.10 6.61 16.06
CA LEU A 31 17.25 6.07 15.01
C LEU A 31 17.98 4.99 14.20
N MET A 32 19.27 5.25 13.91
CA MET A 32 20.14 4.34 13.17
C MET A 32 21.56 4.40 13.75
N ARG A 33 22.16 3.26 14.02
CA ARG A 33 23.55 3.14 14.50
C ARG A 33 24.22 1.94 13.86
N ASP A 34 25.42 2.12 13.35
CA ASP A 34 26.25 1.06 12.75
C ASP A 34 25.49 0.25 11.67
N GLY A 35 24.64 0.92 10.89
CA GLY A 35 23.79 0.28 9.89
C GLY A 35 22.53 -0.41 10.46
N GLU A 36 22.36 -0.45 11.77
CA GLU A 36 21.16 -0.99 12.40
C GLU A 36 20.06 0.07 12.50
N SER A 37 18.98 -0.13 11.77
CA SER A 37 17.78 0.70 11.85
C SER A 37 16.93 0.42 13.07
N ARG A 38 16.10 1.38 13.48
CA ARG A 38 15.20 1.27 14.64
C ARG A 38 15.96 1.04 15.95
N PHE A 39 17.18 1.55 16.07
CA PHE A 39 18.08 1.29 17.18
C PHE A 39 17.44 1.57 18.56
N LEU A 40 16.79 2.74 18.73
CA LEU A 40 16.08 3.06 19.98
C LEU A 40 14.98 2.05 20.29
N ALA A 41 14.14 1.71 19.32
CA ALA A 41 13.05 0.75 19.52
C ALA A 41 13.59 -0.64 19.93
N ARG A 42 14.69 -1.07 19.32
CA ARG A 42 15.37 -2.33 19.67
C ARG A 42 15.92 -2.29 21.09
N ARG A 43 16.52 -1.18 21.52
CA ARG A 43 16.98 -0.99 22.92
C ARG A 43 15.81 -1.05 23.90
N MET A 44 14.73 -0.34 23.62
CA MET A 44 13.53 -0.34 24.47
C MET A 44 12.86 -1.71 24.55
N GLY A 45 12.96 -2.50 23.49
CA GLY A 45 12.44 -3.86 23.41
C GLY A 45 13.27 -4.91 24.17
N LYS A 46 14.50 -4.57 24.62
CA LYS A 46 15.35 -5.50 25.36
C LYS A 46 14.68 -5.92 26.67
N GLY A 47 14.57 -7.23 26.89
CA GLY A 47 13.89 -7.80 28.06
C GLY A 47 12.35 -7.67 28.05
N ARG A 48 11.75 -7.07 26.97
CA ARG A 48 10.29 -6.91 26.82
C ARG A 48 9.74 -7.67 25.62
N LEU A 49 10.56 -7.86 24.59
CA LEU A 49 10.21 -8.59 23.39
C LEU A 49 11.08 -9.84 23.26
N PRO A 50 10.58 -10.92 22.66
CA PRO A 50 11.39 -12.06 22.26
C PRO A 50 12.56 -11.59 21.39
N GLU A 51 13.75 -12.13 21.61
CA GLU A 51 14.97 -11.70 20.94
C GLU A 51 14.87 -11.81 19.41
N ALA A 52 14.24 -12.86 18.91
CA ALA A 52 13.98 -13.05 17.47
C ALA A 52 13.17 -11.90 16.85
N ILE A 53 12.23 -11.31 17.61
CA ILE A 53 11.43 -10.15 17.16
C ILE A 53 12.26 -8.87 17.25
N ARG A 54 12.99 -8.72 18.37
CA ARG A 54 13.81 -7.54 18.64
C ARG A 54 14.92 -7.34 17.60
N THR A 55 15.52 -8.41 17.15
CA THR A 55 16.67 -8.42 16.21
C THR A 55 16.27 -8.63 14.76
N GLU A 56 14.97 -8.85 14.46
CA GLU A 56 14.51 -9.06 13.09
C GLU A 56 14.82 -7.85 12.20
N THR A 57 15.57 -8.08 11.14
CA THR A 57 15.98 -7.06 10.18
C THR A 57 15.18 -7.14 8.86
N ARG A 58 14.53 -8.27 8.62
CA ARG A 58 13.72 -8.45 7.42
C ARG A 58 12.45 -7.59 7.49
N TYR A 59 12.08 -7.07 6.35
CA TYR A 59 10.76 -6.43 6.22
C TYR A 59 9.71 -7.52 6.04
N GLY A 60 8.63 -7.45 6.82
CA GLY A 60 7.49 -8.33 6.63
C GLY A 60 6.89 -8.17 5.23
N LEU A 61 6.45 -9.28 4.65
CA LEU A 61 5.70 -9.27 3.40
C LEU A 61 4.28 -8.78 3.70
N GLN A 62 4.01 -7.53 3.38
CA GLN A 62 2.64 -7.03 3.37
C GLN A 62 1.99 -7.53 2.08
N LEU A 63 0.72 -7.93 2.17
CA LEU A 63 -0.03 -8.45 1.03
C LEU A 63 0.60 -9.72 0.40
N GLY A 64 1.06 -10.68 1.22
CA GLY A 64 1.62 -11.94 0.75
C GLY A 64 0.66 -12.73 -0.15
N ASP A 65 -0.65 -12.50 -0.03
CA ASP A 65 -1.72 -13.11 -0.83
C ASP A 65 -2.13 -12.29 -2.08
N TRP A 66 -1.36 -11.24 -2.44
CA TRP A 66 -1.69 -10.32 -3.52
C TRP A 66 -2.01 -11.02 -4.85
N HIS A 67 -1.23 -12.05 -5.18
CA HIS A 67 -1.38 -12.79 -6.43
C HIS A 67 -2.72 -13.52 -6.48
N GLN A 68 -3.05 -14.27 -5.43
CA GLN A 68 -4.30 -15.03 -5.37
C GLN A 68 -5.53 -14.10 -5.40
N ARG A 69 -5.47 -12.99 -4.68
CA ARG A 69 -6.55 -11.98 -4.66
C ARG A 69 -6.73 -11.33 -6.03
N MET A 70 -5.63 -10.97 -6.68
CA MET A 70 -5.66 -10.35 -8.00
C MET A 70 -6.13 -11.35 -9.06
N ALA A 71 -5.64 -12.59 -9.04
CA ALA A 71 -6.05 -13.65 -9.96
C ALA A 71 -7.56 -13.86 -9.97
N ARG A 72 -8.20 -13.87 -8.79
CA ARG A 72 -9.66 -14.02 -8.65
C ARG A 72 -10.46 -12.89 -9.28
N GLN A 73 -9.91 -11.68 -9.29
CA GLN A 73 -10.61 -10.48 -9.76
C GLN A 73 -10.16 -10.05 -11.17
N ARG A 74 -9.13 -10.68 -11.73
CA ARG A 74 -8.45 -10.28 -12.96
C ARG A 74 -9.41 -9.96 -14.11
N LEU A 75 -10.29 -10.91 -14.45
CA LEU A 75 -11.20 -10.77 -15.58
C LEU A 75 -12.24 -9.67 -15.36
N ALA A 76 -12.76 -9.56 -14.14
CA ALA A 76 -13.71 -8.51 -13.79
C ALA A 76 -13.06 -7.12 -13.86
N LEU A 77 -11.83 -6.99 -13.33
CA LEU A 77 -11.07 -5.74 -13.41
C LEU A 77 -10.71 -5.37 -14.85
N LEU A 78 -10.36 -6.33 -15.68
CA LEU A 78 -10.06 -6.09 -17.10
C LEU A 78 -11.33 -5.61 -17.85
N SER A 79 -12.46 -6.22 -17.62
CA SER A 79 -13.75 -5.80 -18.17
C SER A 79 -14.12 -4.39 -17.71
N GLU A 80 -13.93 -4.09 -16.42
CA GLU A 80 -14.15 -2.76 -15.86
C GLU A 80 -13.26 -1.72 -16.54
N LEU A 81 -11.95 -1.95 -16.65
CA LEU A 81 -11.03 -1.02 -17.29
C LEU A 81 -11.38 -0.77 -18.77
N LYS A 82 -11.77 -1.81 -19.50
CA LYS A 82 -12.24 -1.68 -20.89
C LYS A 82 -13.48 -0.78 -20.98
N SER A 83 -14.42 -0.88 -20.05
CA SER A 83 -15.59 -0.01 -20.03
C SER A 83 -15.24 1.47 -19.82
N LEU A 84 -14.07 1.77 -19.28
CA LEU A 84 -13.59 3.12 -18.99
C LEU A 84 -12.84 3.77 -20.17
N GLU A 85 -12.51 3.03 -21.21
CA GLU A 85 -11.78 3.57 -22.38
C GLU A 85 -12.53 4.69 -23.11
N HIS A 86 -13.84 4.76 -22.93
CA HIS A 86 -14.69 5.79 -23.51
C HIS A 86 -14.93 7.00 -22.58
N ASP A 87 -14.34 7.02 -21.39
CA ASP A 87 -14.43 8.16 -20.46
C ASP A 87 -13.24 9.11 -20.67
N PRO A 88 -13.45 10.30 -21.29
CA PRO A 88 -12.34 11.20 -21.62
C PRO A 88 -11.60 11.72 -20.39
N GLN A 89 -12.28 11.85 -19.24
CA GLN A 89 -11.63 12.34 -18.01
C GLN A 89 -10.77 11.27 -17.37
N VAL A 90 -11.24 10.03 -17.37
CA VAL A 90 -10.43 8.88 -16.89
C VAL A 90 -9.22 8.71 -17.80
N CYS A 91 -9.41 8.69 -19.12
CA CYS A 91 -8.31 8.54 -20.09
C CYS A 91 -7.25 9.63 -19.99
N ARG A 92 -7.65 10.86 -19.61
CA ARG A 92 -6.71 11.98 -19.44
C ARG A 92 -5.85 11.85 -18.20
N LEU A 93 -6.34 11.22 -17.13
CA LEU A 93 -5.70 11.20 -15.80
C LEU A 93 -5.13 9.85 -15.42
N VAL A 94 -5.59 8.77 -16.07
CA VAL A 94 -5.19 7.39 -15.75
C VAL A 94 -4.71 6.69 -17.02
N ASP A 95 -3.53 6.11 -16.98
CA ASP A 95 -3.00 5.28 -18.05
C ASP A 95 -3.68 3.90 -18.04
N LEU A 96 -4.91 3.86 -18.57
CA LEU A 96 -5.71 2.63 -18.67
C LEU A 96 -5.01 1.53 -19.45
N ARG A 97 -4.28 1.88 -20.53
CA ARG A 97 -3.57 0.90 -21.35
C ARG A 97 -2.49 0.16 -20.54
N ARG A 98 -1.78 0.88 -19.68
CA ARG A 98 -0.80 0.27 -18.79
C ARG A 98 -1.44 -0.65 -17.78
N LEU A 99 -2.58 -0.24 -17.17
CA LEU A 99 -3.29 -1.07 -16.20
C LEU A 99 -3.86 -2.35 -16.85
N MET A 100 -4.40 -2.25 -18.06
CA MET A 100 -4.89 -3.41 -18.79
C MET A 100 -3.77 -4.39 -19.15
N ARG A 101 -2.63 -3.89 -19.66
CA ARG A 101 -1.46 -4.75 -19.91
C ARG A 101 -0.99 -5.50 -18.67
N LEU A 102 -0.96 -4.86 -17.50
CA LEU A 102 -0.62 -5.55 -16.26
C LEU A 102 -1.58 -6.70 -15.95
N LEU A 103 -2.87 -6.56 -16.28
CA LEU A 103 -3.84 -7.63 -16.10
C LEU A 103 -3.74 -8.70 -17.20
N GLU A 104 -3.42 -8.32 -18.43
CA GLU A 104 -3.25 -9.24 -19.58
C GLU A 104 -2.00 -10.09 -19.40
N ASP A 105 -0.88 -9.47 -19.03
CA ASP A 105 0.43 -10.10 -18.77
C ASP A 105 0.55 -10.61 -17.33
N PHE A 106 -0.56 -10.95 -16.69
CA PHE A 106 -0.57 -11.36 -15.29
C PHE A 106 0.27 -12.63 -15.09
N PRO A 107 1.22 -12.63 -14.14
CA PRO A 107 2.13 -13.75 -13.94
C PRO A 107 1.42 -15.00 -13.43
N GLU A 108 1.88 -16.17 -13.82
CA GLU A 108 1.33 -17.46 -13.38
C GLU A 108 1.50 -17.67 -11.87
N THR A 109 2.55 -17.12 -11.28
CA THR A 109 2.85 -17.24 -9.85
C THR A 109 3.12 -15.90 -9.20
N GLY A 110 2.93 -15.84 -7.87
CA GLY A 110 3.26 -14.63 -7.09
C GLY A 110 4.76 -14.44 -6.86
N ASN A 111 5.60 -15.40 -7.25
CA ASN A 111 7.05 -15.31 -7.10
C ASN A 111 7.67 -14.56 -8.28
N VAL A 112 7.59 -13.26 -8.25
CA VAL A 112 8.10 -12.34 -9.28
C VAL A 112 9.09 -11.34 -8.68
N PRO A 113 9.95 -10.70 -9.50
CA PRO A 113 10.82 -9.64 -9.03
C PRO A 113 10.06 -8.54 -8.29
N ARG A 114 10.68 -7.97 -7.26
CA ARG A 114 10.05 -6.99 -6.36
C ARG A 114 9.43 -5.79 -7.10
N ASN A 115 10.11 -5.28 -8.10
CA ASN A 115 9.64 -4.16 -8.93
C ASN A 115 8.34 -4.51 -9.66
N LEU A 116 8.20 -5.74 -10.13
CA LEU A 116 6.98 -6.22 -10.76
C LEU A 116 5.87 -6.46 -9.72
N ALA A 117 6.19 -7.10 -8.59
CA ALA A 117 5.24 -7.25 -7.48
C ALA A 117 4.65 -5.91 -7.03
N LEU A 118 5.45 -4.85 -6.93
CA LEU A 118 5.00 -3.51 -6.57
C LEU A 118 4.02 -2.91 -7.58
N GLN A 119 4.13 -3.25 -8.87
CA GLN A 119 3.14 -2.79 -9.85
C GLN A 119 1.75 -3.39 -9.58
N TYR A 120 1.69 -4.65 -9.19
CA TYR A 120 0.42 -5.30 -8.84
C TYR A 120 -0.11 -4.91 -7.47
N GLN A 121 0.77 -4.65 -6.51
CA GLN A 121 0.37 -4.32 -5.14
C GLN A 121 0.05 -2.84 -4.94
N ILE A 122 0.62 -1.95 -5.74
CA ILE A 122 0.50 -0.49 -5.56
C ILE A 122 -0.04 0.17 -6.82
N THR A 123 0.63 0.03 -7.96
CA THR A 123 0.28 0.79 -9.17
C THR A 123 -1.11 0.43 -9.68
N LEU A 124 -1.37 -0.84 -9.84
CA LEU A 124 -2.65 -1.33 -10.37
C LEU A 124 -3.84 -0.98 -9.45
N PRO A 125 -3.83 -1.30 -8.14
CA PRO A 125 -4.94 -0.93 -7.26
C PRO A 125 -5.17 0.58 -7.15
N ASN A 126 -4.11 1.37 -7.08
CA ASN A 126 -4.22 2.83 -7.00
C ASN A 126 -4.77 3.42 -8.31
N GLY A 127 -4.32 2.91 -9.45
CA GLY A 127 -4.85 3.33 -10.75
C GLY A 127 -6.34 3.03 -10.92
N ILE A 128 -6.78 1.82 -10.52
CA ILE A 128 -8.20 1.44 -10.52
C ILE A 128 -9.00 2.33 -9.55
N ALA A 129 -8.49 2.55 -8.33
CA ALA A 129 -9.15 3.42 -7.36
C ALA A 129 -9.28 4.86 -7.86
N ALA A 130 -8.26 5.39 -8.52
CA ALA A 130 -8.30 6.71 -9.15
C ALA A 130 -9.36 6.78 -10.25
N ALA A 131 -9.42 5.78 -11.12
CA ALA A 131 -10.42 5.72 -12.19
C ALA A 131 -11.86 5.68 -11.64
N ARG A 132 -12.11 4.86 -10.62
CA ARG A 132 -13.39 4.80 -9.91
C ARG A 132 -13.75 6.12 -9.23
N LEU A 133 -12.78 6.79 -8.60
CA LEU A 133 -13.01 8.09 -7.98
C LEU A 133 -13.40 9.15 -9.00
N ILE A 134 -12.72 9.22 -10.15
CA ILE A 134 -13.04 10.17 -11.23
C ILE A 134 -14.47 9.94 -11.73
N ARG A 135 -14.88 8.70 -11.95
CA ARG A 135 -16.26 8.37 -12.31
C ARG A 135 -17.26 8.81 -11.25
N HIS A 136 -16.95 8.53 -9.98
CA HIS A 136 -17.80 8.92 -8.86
C HIS A 136 -18.03 10.42 -8.80
N LEU A 137 -16.97 11.21 -8.94
CA LEU A 137 -17.05 12.67 -8.90
C LEU A 137 -17.84 13.24 -10.10
N ASN A 138 -17.88 12.52 -11.22
CA ASN A 138 -18.63 12.90 -12.41
C ASN A 138 -20.10 12.45 -12.39
N GLY A 139 -20.58 11.88 -11.27
CA GLY A 139 -21.95 11.37 -11.16
C GLY A 139 -22.27 10.15 -12.03
N ARG A 140 -21.25 9.48 -12.57
CA ARG A 140 -21.38 8.33 -13.49
C ARG A 140 -21.25 6.99 -12.75
N ASN A 141 -21.97 6.86 -11.65
CA ASN A 141 -21.98 5.64 -10.83
C ASN A 141 -23.12 4.71 -11.27
N GLY A 142 -23.11 4.32 -12.52
CA GLY A 142 -24.00 3.31 -13.04
C GLY A 142 -23.31 1.95 -13.09
#